data_147e4d48b59e110a3f1cf01015039fd8
#
_entry.id   147e4d48b59e110a3f1cf01015039fd8
#
_cell.length_a   1.000
_cell.length_b   1.000
_cell.length_c   1.000
_cell.angle_alpha   90.00
_cell.angle_beta   90.00
_cell.angle_gamma   90.00
#
_symmetry.space_group_name_H-M   'P 1'
#
loop_
_entity.id
_entity.type
_entity.pdbx_description
1 polymer ?
#
loop_
_entity_poly.entity_id
_entity_poly.type
_entity_poly.pdbx_seq_one_letter_code
_entity_poly.pdbx_strand_id
1 'polypeptide(L)'
;MTHAFRQSLVVTLLTTVITFTGMPARAQTVAQPSLLRPFADSLTDVRHLGTRENLNWLAVGLGAALAAHRADASVTRNWTEPGSRTFKPGAIVGGTPLELGAAFATFAIGRATNSPRAMNVGAELIRAQLIAEIMTTGVKQAVRRARPEGTGFSFPSGHTTVTFASATVLQRHFGWKAGVPSYAVAAYVAASRVEMKRHYLSDVALGAALGIIAGRTVAVGRNHRLMVTPMLAPHGAGASFTLSGK
;
A
#
# COMPACT_ATOMS: atom_id res chain seq x y z
N MET A 1 67.68 40.08 11.20
CA MET A 1 67.47 39.92 12.65
C MET A 1 65.99 39.98 12.89
N THR A 2 65.37 38.84 13.13
CA THR A 2 64.18 38.67 14.01
C THR A 2 63.68 37.25 13.86
N HIS A 3 63.78 36.50 14.93
CA HIS A 3 63.34 35.12 15.07
C HIS A 3 61.83 35.10 15.14
N ALA A 4 61.18 34.41 14.20
CA ALA A 4 59.78 34.05 14.29
C ALA A 4 59.60 32.81 15.17
N PHE A 5 58.88 33.01 16.25
CA PHE A 5 58.49 31.99 17.22
C PHE A 5 57.41 31.10 16.59
N ARG A 6 57.73 29.84 16.25
CA ARG A 6 56.75 28.82 15.89
C ARG A 6 56.14 28.23 17.16
N GLN A 7 54.94 28.63 17.48
CA GLN A 7 54.14 27.89 18.49
C GLN A 7 53.47 26.68 17.81
N SER A 8 53.98 25.50 18.14
CA SER A 8 53.30 24.24 17.80
C SER A 8 52.15 24.04 18.72
N LEU A 9 50.95 24.11 18.18
CA LEU A 9 49.71 23.72 18.87
C LEU A 9 49.63 22.19 18.87
N VAL A 10 49.96 21.57 19.99
CA VAL A 10 49.76 20.14 20.21
C VAL A 10 48.28 19.96 20.57
N VAL A 11 47.49 19.53 19.61
CA VAL A 11 46.10 19.08 19.87
C VAL A 11 46.17 17.68 20.42
N THR A 12 46.07 17.56 21.73
CA THR A 12 45.94 16.27 22.40
C THR A 12 44.51 15.77 22.18
N LEU A 13 44.31 14.86 21.20
CA LEU A 13 43.09 14.11 21.05
C LEU A 13 42.97 13.11 22.20
N LEU A 14 42.15 13.40 23.19
CA LEU A 14 41.74 12.43 24.20
C LEU A 14 40.82 11.42 23.52
N THR A 15 41.34 10.31 23.05
CA THR A 15 40.59 9.14 22.65
C THR A 15 40.08 8.43 23.89
N THR A 16 38.88 8.73 24.31
CA THR A 16 38.18 7.95 25.35
C THR A 16 37.80 6.62 24.73
N VAL A 17 38.62 5.61 24.94
CA VAL A 17 38.26 4.23 24.61
C VAL A 17 37.21 3.79 25.62
N ILE A 18 35.95 3.85 25.23
CA ILE A 18 34.85 3.21 25.97
C ILE A 18 34.96 1.72 25.68
N THR A 19 35.62 0.98 26.57
CA THR A 19 35.58 -0.48 26.58
C THR A 19 34.17 -0.90 26.96
N PHE A 20 33.36 -1.16 25.96
CA PHE A 20 32.11 -1.91 26.13
C PHE A 20 32.53 -3.32 26.52
N THR A 21 32.54 -3.64 27.81
CA THR A 21 32.52 -5.03 28.28
C THR A 21 31.16 -5.58 27.83
N GLY A 22 31.21 -6.30 26.71
CA GLY A 22 30.03 -6.89 26.11
C GLY A 22 29.44 -7.93 27.04
N MET A 23 28.38 -7.54 27.77
CA MET A 23 27.37 -8.52 28.09
C MET A 23 26.85 -9.05 26.74
N PRO A 24 26.78 -10.37 26.52
CA PRO A 24 26.19 -10.90 25.31
C PRO A 24 24.78 -10.30 25.23
N ALA A 25 24.57 -9.44 24.25
CA ALA A 25 23.24 -8.97 23.93
C ALA A 25 22.45 -10.24 23.64
N ARG A 26 21.65 -10.65 24.59
CA ARG A 26 20.67 -11.70 24.38
C ARG A 26 19.82 -11.16 23.24
N ALA A 27 20.03 -11.69 22.04
CA ALA A 27 19.23 -11.38 20.89
C ALA A 27 17.79 -11.63 21.33
N GLN A 28 17.06 -10.56 21.63
CA GLN A 28 15.63 -10.66 21.83
C GLN A 28 15.12 -11.17 20.49
N THR A 29 14.78 -12.44 20.46
CA THR A 29 14.03 -13.00 19.36
C THR A 29 12.72 -12.22 19.30
N VAL A 30 12.71 -11.18 18.46
CA VAL A 30 11.48 -10.43 18.17
C VAL A 30 10.53 -11.47 17.61
N ALA A 31 9.51 -11.81 18.40
CA ALA A 31 8.54 -12.82 18.01
C ALA A 31 8.00 -12.41 16.63
N GLN A 32 8.27 -13.25 15.63
CA GLN A 32 7.82 -12.97 14.28
C GLN A 32 6.30 -12.94 14.26
N PRO A 33 5.66 -11.96 13.60
CA PRO A 33 4.22 -11.88 13.53
C PRO A 33 3.65 -13.16 12.92
N SER A 34 2.55 -13.66 13.47
CA SER A 34 1.89 -14.86 12.93
C SER A 34 1.43 -14.62 11.49
N LEU A 35 1.33 -15.69 10.69
CA LEU A 35 0.82 -15.62 9.32
C LEU A 35 -0.64 -15.13 9.25
N LEU A 36 -1.38 -15.27 10.34
CA LEU A 36 -2.78 -14.84 10.45
C LEU A 36 -2.94 -13.38 10.87
N ARG A 37 -1.87 -12.73 11.33
CA ARG A 37 -1.93 -11.34 11.79
C ARG A 37 -2.49 -10.37 10.75
N PRO A 38 -2.13 -10.41 9.46
CA PRO A 38 -2.71 -9.50 8.47
C PRO A 38 -4.24 -9.59 8.38
N PHE A 39 -4.81 -10.78 8.57
CA PHE A 39 -6.27 -10.97 8.55
C PHE A 39 -6.95 -10.36 9.78
N ALA A 40 -6.37 -10.55 10.97
CA ALA A 40 -6.88 -9.95 12.19
C ALA A 40 -6.80 -8.42 12.14
N ASP A 41 -5.70 -7.88 11.65
CA ASP A 41 -5.49 -6.44 11.51
C ASP A 41 -6.47 -5.81 10.49
N SER A 42 -6.90 -6.56 9.44
CA SER A 42 -7.89 -6.09 8.46
C SER A 42 -9.23 -5.70 9.09
N LEU A 43 -9.66 -6.42 10.14
CA LEU A 43 -10.90 -6.10 10.86
C LEU A 43 -10.80 -4.75 11.59
N THR A 44 -9.62 -4.40 12.08
CA THR A 44 -9.40 -3.11 12.73
C THR A 44 -9.30 -1.96 11.73
N ASP A 45 -8.77 -2.24 10.54
CA ASP A 45 -8.64 -1.25 9.48
C ASP A 45 -10.00 -0.75 8.95
N VAL A 46 -11.02 -1.60 8.95
CA VAL A 46 -12.39 -1.22 8.53
C VAL A 46 -12.89 0.00 9.29
N ARG A 47 -12.49 0.18 10.56
CA ARG A 47 -12.84 1.37 11.35
C ARG A 47 -12.26 2.67 10.79
N HIS A 48 -11.18 2.58 9.99
CA HIS A 48 -10.53 3.73 9.36
C HIS A 48 -11.11 4.08 7.98
N LEU A 49 -12.10 3.34 7.48
CA LEU A 49 -12.77 3.65 6.21
C LEU A 49 -13.49 5.00 6.26
N GLY A 50 -14.04 5.39 7.41
CA GLY A 50 -14.82 6.61 7.59
C GLY A 50 -14.00 7.89 7.76
N THR A 51 -12.72 7.93 7.38
CA THR A 51 -11.92 9.16 7.46
C THR A 51 -12.36 10.19 6.43
N ARG A 52 -12.21 11.50 6.75
CA ARG A 52 -12.53 12.59 5.80
C ARG A 52 -11.83 12.45 4.47
N GLU A 53 -10.57 12.00 4.47
CA GLU A 53 -9.81 11.79 3.26
C GLU A 53 -10.40 10.68 2.39
N ASN A 54 -10.83 9.58 3.00
CA ASN A 54 -11.48 8.48 2.28
C ASN A 54 -12.86 8.91 1.74
N LEU A 55 -13.60 9.71 2.50
CA LEU A 55 -14.86 10.29 2.03
C LEU A 55 -14.65 11.23 0.83
N ASN A 56 -13.58 12.04 0.84
CA ASN A 56 -13.22 12.87 -0.31
C ASN A 56 -12.89 11.99 -1.55
N TRP A 57 -12.10 10.93 -1.37
CA TRP A 57 -11.81 10.00 -2.46
C TRP A 57 -13.06 9.27 -2.96
N LEU A 58 -13.98 8.93 -2.08
CA LEU A 58 -15.26 8.34 -2.47
C LEU A 58 -16.09 9.35 -3.29
N ALA A 59 -16.17 10.61 -2.86
CA ALA A 59 -16.87 11.65 -3.60
C ALA A 59 -16.26 11.88 -5.00
N VAL A 60 -14.92 11.94 -5.10
CA VAL A 60 -14.19 12.02 -6.37
C VAL A 60 -14.50 10.80 -7.24
N GLY A 61 -14.46 9.59 -6.69
CA GLY A 61 -14.74 8.36 -7.41
C GLY A 61 -16.18 8.27 -7.92
N LEU A 62 -17.15 8.67 -7.11
CA LEU A 62 -18.56 8.72 -7.51
C LEU A 62 -18.78 9.80 -8.59
N GLY A 63 -18.20 10.98 -8.44
CA GLY A 63 -18.25 12.03 -9.45
C GLY A 63 -17.64 11.60 -10.78
N ALA A 64 -16.47 10.96 -10.73
CA ALA A 64 -15.81 10.40 -11.92
C ALA A 64 -16.64 9.28 -12.58
N ALA A 65 -17.23 8.38 -11.77
CA ALA A 65 -18.10 7.32 -12.29
C ALA A 65 -19.37 7.89 -12.94
N LEU A 66 -20.01 8.90 -12.35
CA LEU A 66 -21.17 9.58 -12.92
C LEU A 66 -20.83 10.29 -14.23
N ALA A 67 -19.68 10.98 -14.29
CA ALA A 67 -19.21 11.61 -15.52
C ALA A 67 -18.91 10.57 -16.61
N ALA A 68 -18.18 9.50 -16.25
CA ALA A 68 -17.85 8.41 -17.16
C ALA A 68 -19.07 7.63 -17.66
N HIS A 69 -20.13 7.54 -16.85
CA HIS A 69 -21.36 6.82 -17.20
C HIS A 69 -21.99 7.33 -18.52
N ARG A 70 -21.88 8.63 -18.79
CA ARG A 70 -22.35 9.23 -20.04
C ARG A 70 -21.61 8.70 -21.27
N ALA A 71 -20.36 8.27 -21.09
CA ALA A 71 -19.52 7.72 -22.15
C ALA A 71 -19.55 6.18 -22.23
N ASP A 72 -20.16 5.47 -21.26
CA ASP A 72 -20.14 4.01 -21.18
C ASP A 72 -20.56 3.34 -22.49
N ALA A 73 -21.70 3.76 -23.05
CA ALA A 73 -22.25 3.16 -24.27
C ALA A 73 -21.37 3.43 -25.49
N SER A 74 -20.83 4.65 -25.64
CA SER A 74 -19.98 5.03 -26.77
C SER A 74 -18.62 4.34 -26.69
N VAL A 75 -17.99 4.31 -25.48
CA VAL A 75 -16.72 3.61 -25.26
C VAL A 75 -16.88 2.11 -25.52
N THR A 76 -17.94 1.49 -24.98
CA THR A 76 -18.19 0.06 -25.20
C THR A 76 -18.40 -0.29 -26.67
N ARG A 77 -19.02 0.59 -27.48
CA ARG A 77 -19.19 0.34 -28.93
C ARG A 77 -17.92 0.58 -29.74
N ASN A 78 -17.19 1.65 -29.44
CA ASN A 78 -16.17 2.17 -30.33
C ASN A 78 -14.73 1.77 -29.96
N TRP A 79 -14.50 1.41 -28.71
CA TRP A 79 -13.13 1.13 -28.21
C TRP A 79 -12.86 -0.33 -27.91
N THR A 80 -13.88 -1.18 -27.97
CA THR A 80 -13.69 -2.58 -27.60
C THR A 80 -13.43 -3.45 -28.83
N GLU A 81 -12.26 -4.07 -28.86
CA GLU A 81 -11.90 -5.14 -29.81
C GLU A 81 -11.74 -6.47 -29.07
N PRO A 82 -12.83 -7.24 -28.89
CA PRO A 82 -12.77 -8.50 -28.17
C PRO A 82 -11.73 -9.44 -28.80
N GLY A 83 -10.71 -9.80 -28.03
CA GLY A 83 -9.65 -10.69 -28.52
C GLY A 83 -8.31 -10.00 -28.76
N SER A 84 -8.19 -8.69 -28.57
CA SER A 84 -6.92 -7.98 -28.63
C SER A 84 -5.88 -8.66 -27.74
N ARG A 85 -4.74 -9.05 -28.36
CA ARG A 85 -3.64 -9.65 -27.62
C ARG A 85 -2.99 -8.67 -26.64
N THR A 86 -3.09 -7.38 -26.94
CA THR A 86 -2.49 -6.29 -26.15
C THR A 86 -3.03 -6.22 -24.73
N PHE A 87 -4.32 -6.47 -24.54
CA PHE A 87 -4.98 -6.30 -23.24
C PHE A 87 -5.21 -7.60 -22.45
N LYS A 88 -4.97 -8.78 -23.06
CA LYS A 88 -5.08 -10.08 -22.37
C LYS A 88 -4.25 -10.17 -21.09
N PRO A 89 -2.98 -9.69 -21.04
CA PRO A 89 -2.18 -9.74 -19.80
C PRO A 89 -2.81 -8.97 -18.64
N GLY A 90 -3.57 -7.91 -18.91
CA GLY A 90 -4.22 -7.12 -17.86
C GLY A 90 -5.26 -7.92 -17.04
N ALA A 91 -5.89 -8.93 -17.65
CA ALA A 91 -6.79 -9.83 -16.92
C ALA A 91 -6.05 -10.74 -15.94
N ILE A 92 -4.83 -11.13 -16.26
CA ILE A 92 -3.99 -11.98 -15.42
C ILE A 92 -3.37 -11.12 -14.30
N VAL A 93 -2.75 -10.01 -14.69
CA VAL A 93 -2.05 -9.09 -13.76
C VAL A 93 -3.01 -8.53 -12.70
N GLY A 94 -4.21 -8.11 -13.11
CA GLY A 94 -5.22 -7.59 -12.16
C GLY A 94 -6.09 -8.68 -11.52
N GLY A 95 -5.80 -9.95 -11.75
CA GLY A 95 -6.55 -11.04 -11.14
C GLY A 95 -6.23 -11.18 -9.65
N THR A 96 -7.26 -11.30 -8.81
CA THR A 96 -7.10 -11.49 -7.36
C THR A 96 -6.14 -12.62 -6.99
N PRO A 97 -6.10 -13.79 -7.69
CA PRO A 97 -5.14 -14.84 -7.35
C PRO A 97 -3.67 -14.39 -7.51
N LEU A 98 -3.33 -13.65 -8.57
CA LEU A 98 -1.96 -13.18 -8.79
C LEU A 98 -1.59 -12.08 -7.81
N GLU A 99 -2.46 -11.09 -7.64
CA GLU A 99 -2.27 -9.96 -6.73
C GLU A 99 -2.10 -10.44 -5.28
N LEU A 100 -3.02 -11.30 -4.81
CA LEU A 100 -2.98 -11.83 -3.46
C LEU A 100 -1.79 -12.79 -3.28
N GLY A 101 -1.49 -13.61 -4.28
CA GLY A 101 -0.31 -14.48 -4.29
C GLY A 101 1.00 -13.69 -4.19
N ALA A 102 1.14 -12.59 -4.92
CA ALA A 102 2.30 -11.69 -4.84
C ALA A 102 2.41 -11.01 -3.46
N ALA A 103 1.29 -10.62 -2.87
CA ALA A 103 1.23 -10.06 -1.51
C ALA A 103 1.71 -11.06 -0.46
N PHE A 104 1.20 -12.30 -0.51
CA PHE A 104 1.65 -13.37 0.37
C PHE A 104 3.11 -13.74 0.16
N ALA A 105 3.57 -13.83 -1.09
CA ALA A 105 4.98 -14.09 -1.39
C ALA A 105 5.89 -12.99 -0.79
N THR A 106 5.49 -11.72 -0.93
CA THR A 106 6.23 -10.59 -0.34
C THR A 106 6.31 -10.71 1.18
N PHE A 107 5.20 -11.06 1.84
CA PHE A 107 5.16 -11.27 3.29
C PHE A 107 6.02 -12.46 3.71
N ALA A 108 5.91 -13.59 3.02
CA ALA A 108 6.68 -14.81 3.31
C ALA A 108 8.20 -14.61 3.10
N ILE A 109 8.59 -13.95 2.01
CA ILE A 109 10.00 -13.59 1.75
C ILE A 109 10.50 -12.67 2.87
N GLY A 110 9.74 -11.65 3.23
CA GLY A 110 10.10 -10.74 4.33
C GLY A 110 10.33 -11.49 5.64
N ARG A 111 9.50 -12.49 5.90
CA ARG A 111 9.62 -13.35 7.07
C ARG A 111 10.85 -14.27 7.01
N ALA A 112 11.09 -14.91 5.87
CA ALA A 112 12.23 -15.81 5.65
C ALA A 112 13.59 -15.06 5.71
N THR A 113 13.61 -13.82 5.22
CA THR A 113 14.82 -12.97 5.20
C THR A 113 14.95 -12.07 6.42
N ASN A 114 14.05 -12.18 7.41
CA ASN A 114 13.97 -11.29 8.57
C ASN A 114 13.94 -9.79 8.19
N SER A 115 13.29 -9.45 7.07
CA SER A 115 13.14 -8.08 6.59
C SER A 115 11.84 -7.46 7.10
N PRO A 116 11.86 -6.57 8.12
CA PRO A 116 10.65 -5.93 8.63
C PRO A 116 9.93 -5.11 7.55
N ARG A 117 10.69 -4.53 6.62
CA ARG A 117 10.10 -3.74 5.53
C ARG A 117 9.28 -4.61 4.58
N ALA A 118 9.83 -5.74 4.12
CA ALA A 118 9.12 -6.65 3.23
C ALA A 118 7.91 -7.30 3.93
N MET A 119 8.03 -7.69 5.20
CA MET A 119 6.90 -8.17 6.00
C MET A 119 5.78 -7.14 6.06
N ASN A 120 6.10 -5.88 6.35
CA ASN A 120 5.10 -4.83 6.46
C ASN A 120 4.43 -4.54 5.11
N VAL A 121 5.21 -4.46 4.01
CA VAL A 121 4.66 -4.27 2.66
C VAL A 121 3.70 -5.41 2.31
N GLY A 122 4.13 -6.66 2.49
CA GLY A 122 3.31 -7.82 2.19
C GLY A 122 2.03 -7.88 3.03
N ALA A 123 2.13 -7.61 4.34
CA ALA A 123 0.97 -7.56 5.23
C ALA A 123 -0.04 -6.48 4.82
N GLU A 124 0.44 -5.29 4.43
CA GLU A 124 -0.46 -4.22 3.99
C GLU A 124 -1.06 -4.48 2.61
N LEU A 125 -0.31 -5.09 1.68
CA LEU A 125 -0.87 -5.53 0.41
C LEU A 125 -2.02 -6.52 0.63
N ILE A 126 -1.84 -7.53 1.50
CA ILE A 126 -2.89 -8.49 1.84
C ILE A 126 -4.12 -7.76 2.40
N ARG A 127 -3.92 -6.89 3.40
CA ARG A 127 -4.99 -6.14 4.06
C ARG A 127 -5.74 -5.22 3.10
N ALA A 128 -5.00 -4.46 2.27
CA ALA A 128 -5.59 -3.57 1.27
C ALA A 128 -6.45 -4.32 0.27
N GLN A 129 -5.99 -5.48 -0.20
CA GLN A 129 -6.74 -6.30 -1.15
C GLN A 129 -7.99 -6.92 -0.52
N LEU A 130 -7.91 -7.37 0.74
CA LEU A 130 -9.10 -7.87 1.46
C LEU A 130 -10.16 -6.78 1.61
N ILE A 131 -9.76 -5.56 2.01
CA ILE A 131 -10.68 -4.43 2.11
C ILE A 131 -11.26 -4.07 0.72
N ALA A 132 -10.43 -4.06 -0.32
CA ALA A 132 -10.85 -3.82 -1.69
C ALA A 132 -11.91 -4.82 -2.15
N GLU A 133 -11.72 -6.10 -1.87
CA GLU A 133 -12.68 -7.16 -2.22
C GLU A 133 -13.98 -7.03 -1.42
N ILE A 134 -13.92 -6.73 -0.13
CA ILE A 134 -15.11 -6.52 0.70
C ILE A 134 -15.94 -5.36 0.17
N MET A 135 -15.31 -4.21 -0.09
CA MET A 135 -16.01 -3.03 -0.63
C MET A 135 -16.59 -3.32 -2.03
N THR A 136 -15.79 -3.92 -2.91
CA THR A 136 -16.21 -4.27 -4.27
C THR A 136 -17.41 -5.22 -4.25
N THR A 137 -17.32 -6.28 -3.46
CA THR A 137 -18.40 -7.27 -3.37
C THR A 137 -19.66 -6.69 -2.77
N GLY A 138 -19.54 -5.88 -1.72
CA GLY A 138 -20.67 -5.17 -1.11
C GLY A 138 -21.42 -4.30 -2.12
N VAL A 139 -20.68 -3.44 -2.87
CA VAL A 139 -21.27 -2.58 -3.90
C VAL A 139 -21.86 -3.40 -5.05
N LYS A 140 -21.19 -4.48 -5.50
CA LYS A 140 -21.70 -5.37 -6.54
C LYS A 140 -23.06 -5.97 -6.18
N GLN A 141 -23.21 -6.44 -4.95
CA GLN A 141 -24.46 -7.04 -4.49
C GLN A 141 -25.58 -6.00 -4.32
N ALA A 142 -25.24 -4.77 -3.99
CA ALA A 142 -26.21 -3.69 -3.87
C ALA A 142 -26.67 -3.17 -5.24
N VAL A 143 -25.75 -2.95 -6.20
CA VAL A 143 -26.05 -2.34 -7.49
C VAL A 143 -26.50 -3.34 -8.54
N ARG A 144 -25.95 -4.53 -8.58
CA ARG A 144 -26.28 -5.64 -9.49
C ARG A 144 -26.32 -5.29 -10.97
N ARG A 145 -25.49 -4.32 -11.39
CA ARG A 145 -25.41 -3.89 -12.78
C ARG A 145 -24.87 -5.02 -13.67
N ALA A 146 -25.57 -5.34 -14.77
CA ALA A 146 -25.08 -6.31 -15.74
C ALA A 146 -23.82 -5.81 -16.46
N ARG A 147 -22.93 -6.74 -16.84
CA ARG A 147 -21.73 -6.45 -17.63
C ARG A 147 -22.08 -6.13 -19.08
N PRO A 148 -21.21 -5.41 -19.83
CA PRO A 148 -21.41 -5.22 -21.27
C PRO A 148 -21.62 -6.52 -22.07
N GLU A 149 -20.96 -7.61 -21.65
CA GLU A 149 -21.12 -8.95 -22.24
C GLU A 149 -22.33 -9.73 -21.72
N GLY A 150 -23.07 -9.21 -20.76
CA GLY A 150 -24.28 -9.83 -20.21
C GLY A 150 -24.08 -10.81 -19.05
N THR A 151 -22.84 -11.14 -18.64
CA THR A 151 -22.57 -12.14 -17.59
C THR A 151 -22.15 -11.53 -16.25
N GLY A 152 -22.94 -11.75 -15.20
CA GLY A 152 -22.61 -11.33 -13.83
C GLY A 152 -22.62 -9.81 -13.60
N PHE A 153 -22.17 -9.39 -12.42
CA PHE A 153 -22.22 -7.98 -12.00
C PHE A 153 -20.95 -7.21 -12.40
N SER A 154 -21.17 -6.01 -12.96
CA SER A 154 -20.08 -5.18 -13.47
C SER A 154 -19.57 -4.15 -12.45
N PHE A 155 -20.46 -3.48 -11.73
CA PHE A 155 -20.14 -2.30 -10.94
C PHE A 155 -19.84 -2.62 -9.47
N PRO A 156 -18.69 -2.18 -8.95
CA PRO A 156 -17.51 -1.64 -9.62
C PRO A 156 -16.56 -2.75 -10.11
N SER A 157 -15.45 -2.37 -10.78
CA SER A 157 -14.46 -3.32 -11.30
C SER A 157 -13.51 -3.82 -10.20
N GLY A 158 -13.62 -5.12 -9.83
CA GLY A 158 -12.76 -5.72 -8.80
C GLY A 158 -11.29 -5.74 -9.19
N HIS A 159 -10.94 -6.12 -10.43
CA HIS A 159 -9.55 -6.09 -10.93
C HIS A 159 -8.94 -4.70 -10.78
N THR A 160 -9.67 -3.67 -11.16
CA THR A 160 -9.22 -2.28 -11.00
C THR A 160 -9.06 -1.93 -9.52
N THR A 161 -10.01 -2.33 -8.67
CA THR A 161 -9.94 -2.02 -7.23
C THR A 161 -8.71 -2.64 -6.58
N VAL A 162 -8.42 -3.92 -6.79
CA VAL A 162 -7.25 -4.57 -6.16
C VAL A 162 -5.93 -4.03 -6.69
N THR A 163 -5.80 -3.74 -7.99
CA THR A 163 -4.54 -3.20 -8.54
C THR A 163 -4.28 -1.77 -8.08
N PHE A 164 -5.31 -0.91 -7.99
CA PHE A 164 -5.16 0.43 -7.43
C PHE A 164 -4.87 0.39 -5.92
N ALA A 165 -5.40 -0.59 -5.19
CA ALA A 165 -5.06 -0.79 -3.79
C ALA A 165 -3.57 -1.14 -3.62
N SER A 166 -3.07 -2.09 -4.42
CA SER A 166 -1.66 -2.47 -4.43
C SER A 166 -0.75 -1.30 -4.83
N ALA A 167 -1.11 -0.55 -5.89
CA ALA A 167 -0.37 0.63 -6.32
C ALA A 167 -0.28 1.70 -5.22
N THR A 168 -1.38 1.90 -4.48
CA THR A 168 -1.42 2.86 -3.37
C THR A 168 -0.50 2.43 -2.23
N VAL A 169 -0.53 1.15 -1.84
CA VAL A 169 0.39 0.61 -0.82
C VAL A 169 1.84 0.80 -1.25
N LEU A 170 2.19 0.41 -2.48
CA LEU A 170 3.56 0.56 -3.00
C LEU A 170 4.00 2.02 -3.05
N GLN A 171 3.15 2.93 -3.50
CA GLN A 171 3.43 4.37 -3.49
C GLN A 171 3.69 4.88 -2.07
N ARG A 172 2.95 4.45 -1.09
CA ARG A 172 3.14 4.90 0.30
C ARG A 172 4.40 4.33 0.94
N HIS A 173 4.85 3.15 0.53
CA HIS A 173 6.09 2.54 1.04
C HIS A 173 7.35 3.06 0.35
N PHE A 174 7.28 3.31 -0.96
CA PHE A 174 8.46 3.56 -1.79
C PHE A 174 8.42 4.92 -2.50
N GLY A 175 7.37 5.72 -2.24
CA GLY A 175 7.20 7.03 -2.84
C GLY A 175 6.80 6.95 -4.32
N TRP A 176 6.85 8.11 -5.00
CA TRP A 176 6.36 8.21 -6.38
C TRP A 176 7.21 7.46 -7.41
N LYS A 177 8.49 7.17 -7.11
CA LYS A 177 9.34 6.34 -7.99
C LYS A 177 8.75 4.95 -8.23
N ALA A 178 8.12 4.36 -7.20
CA ALA A 178 7.37 3.11 -7.34
C ALA A 178 5.89 3.37 -7.67
N GLY A 179 5.32 4.45 -7.17
CA GLY A 179 3.93 4.81 -7.38
C GLY A 179 3.58 4.99 -8.85
N VAL A 180 4.36 5.78 -9.59
CA VAL A 180 4.09 6.03 -11.02
C VAL A 180 3.99 4.74 -11.83
N PRO A 181 4.99 3.84 -11.83
CA PRO A 181 4.86 2.58 -12.59
C PRO A 181 3.73 1.69 -12.07
N SER A 182 3.50 1.62 -10.75
CA SER A 182 2.42 0.81 -10.20
C SER A 182 1.03 1.32 -10.62
N TYR A 183 0.80 2.63 -10.59
CA TYR A 183 -0.45 3.21 -11.08
C TYR A 183 -0.60 3.09 -12.61
N ALA A 184 0.50 3.11 -13.37
CA ALA A 184 0.44 2.85 -14.80
C ALA A 184 -0.02 1.41 -15.09
N VAL A 185 0.48 0.42 -14.34
CA VAL A 185 0.00 -0.97 -14.41
C VAL A 185 -1.47 -1.05 -14.01
N ALA A 186 -1.90 -0.39 -12.93
CA ALA A 186 -3.29 -0.38 -12.51
C ALA A 186 -4.22 0.25 -13.58
N ALA A 187 -3.79 1.34 -14.21
CA ALA A 187 -4.51 1.97 -15.32
C ALA A 187 -4.60 1.05 -16.55
N TYR A 188 -3.51 0.35 -16.89
CA TYR A 188 -3.51 -0.66 -17.94
C TYR A 188 -4.50 -1.79 -17.65
N VAL A 189 -4.52 -2.31 -16.41
CA VAL A 189 -5.52 -3.29 -15.99
C VAL A 189 -6.92 -2.73 -16.15
N ALA A 190 -7.19 -1.50 -15.68
CA ALA A 190 -8.49 -0.86 -15.82
C ALA A 190 -8.92 -0.78 -17.30
N ALA A 191 -8.01 -0.34 -18.19
CA ALA A 191 -8.24 -0.29 -19.64
C ALA A 191 -8.58 -1.67 -20.21
N SER A 192 -7.83 -2.71 -19.78
CA SER A 192 -8.07 -4.09 -20.22
C SER A 192 -9.48 -4.58 -19.87
N ARG A 193 -10.02 -4.15 -18.72
CA ARG A 193 -11.38 -4.58 -18.30
C ARG A 193 -12.47 -3.96 -19.16
N VAL A 194 -12.28 -2.73 -19.62
CA VAL A 194 -13.20 -2.05 -20.55
C VAL A 194 -13.10 -2.68 -21.94
N GLU A 195 -11.87 -2.83 -22.46
CA GLU A 195 -11.62 -3.40 -23.77
C GLU A 195 -12.20 -4.81 -23.91
N MET A 196 -12.05 -5.65 -22.89
CA MET A 196 -12.59 -7.01 -22.86
C MET A 196 -14.11 -7.09 -22.62
N LYS A 197 -14.86 -5.99 -22.63
CA LYS A 197 -16.31 -5.90 -22.34
C LYS A 197 -16.72 -6.48 -20.98
N ARG A 198 -15.78 -6.58 -20.04
CA ARG A 198 -16.08 -7.07 -18.69
C ARG A 198 -16.64 -5.96 -17.79
N HIS A 199 -16.30 -4.71 -18.07
CA HIS A 199 -16.67 -3.54 -17.28
C HIS A 199 -16.89 -2.32 -18.16
N TYR A 200 -17.75 -1.41 -17.72
CA TYR A 200 -17.90 -0.09 -18.30
C TYR A 200 -16.82 0.88 -17.77
N LEU A 201 -16.66 2.01 -18.45
CA LEU A 201 -15.73 3.05 -18.03
C LEU A 201 -16.06 3.56 -16.60
N SER A 202 -17.34 3.73 -16.29
CA SER A 202 -17.79 4.14 -14.95
C SER A 202 -17.44 3.10 -13.86
N ASP A 203 -17.45 1.80 -14.18
CA ASP A 203 -17.12 0.73 -13.24
C ASP A 203 -15.64 0.78 -12.82
N VAL A 204 -14.75 1.09 -13.77
CA VAL A 204 -13.32 1.21 -13.49
C VAL A 204 -12.98 2.54 -12.79
N ALA A 205 -13.72 3.61 -13.08
CA ALA A 205 -13.54 4.90 -12.41
C ALA A 205 -13.82 4.79 -10.90
N LEU A 206 -14.96 4.20 -10.51
CA LEU A 206 -15.22 3.94 -9.09
C LEU A 206 -14.25 2.91 -8.52
N GLY A 207 -13.93 1.85 -9.27
CA GLY A 207 -12.99 0.82 -8.83
C GLY A 207 -11.62 1.41 -8.45
N ALA A 208 -11.10 2.34 -9.25
CA ALA A 208 -9.84 3.03 -8.95
C ALA A 208 -9.91 3.80 -7.62
N ALA A 209 -10.99 4.55 -7.38
CA ALA A 209 -11.17 5.29 -6.13
C ALA A 209 -11.27 4.36 -4.92
N LEU A 210 -12.05 3.27 -5.02
CA LEU A 210 -12.16 2.28 -3.94
C LEU A 210 -10.82 1.61 -3.66
N GLY A 211 -10.01 1.33 -4.69
CA GLY A 211 -8.65 0.81 -4.52
C GLY A 211 -7.75 1.78 -3.78
N ILE A 212 -7.76 3.07 -4.14
CA ILE A 212 -7.02 4.11 -3.43
C ILE A 212 -7.47 4.19 -1.98
N ILE A 213 -8.77 4.16 -1.70
CA ILE A 213 -9.33 4.15 -0.34
C ILE A 213 -8.80 2.94 0.44
N ALA A 214 -8.86 1.73 -0.13
CA ALA A 214 -8.39 0.52 0.53
C ALA A 214 -6.90 0.59 0.88
N GLY A 215 -6.05 0.99 -0.08
CA GLY A 215 -4.61 1.13 0.15
C GLY A 215 -4.27 2.23 1.17
N ARG A 216 -5.02 3.33 1.19
CA ARG A 216 -4.86 4.41 2.18
C ARG A 216 -5.29 3.96 3.57
N THR A 217 -6.37 3.22 3.68
CA THR A 217 -6.94 2.76 4.94
C THR A 217 -5.94 1.93 5.75
N VAL A 218 -5.23 1.00 5.13
CA VAL A 218 -4.24 0.17 5.81
C VAL A 218 -2.97 0.94 6.18
N ALA A 219 -2.71 2.06 5.54
CA ALA A 219 -1.53 2.90 5.77
C ALA A 219 -1.77 4.05 6.76
N VAL A 220 -3.01 4.31 7.18
CA VAL A 220 -3.37 5.43 8.10
C VAL A 220 -2.76 5.27 9.49
N GLY A 221 -2.51 4.05 9.96
CA GLY A 221 -1.85 3.80 11.25
C GLY A 221 -0.37 4.22 11.32
N ARG A 222 0.19 4.78 10.26
CA ARG A 222 1.61 5.17 10.13
C ARG A 222 1.87 6.66 10.24
N ASN A 223 1.02 7.39 10.94
CA ASN A 223 1.39 8.75 11.34
C ASN A 223 2.60 8.65 12.26
N HIS A 224 3.63 9.46 11.99
CA HIS A 224 4.79 9.61 12.84
C HIS A 224 4.35 9.82 14.29
N ARG A 225 4.41 8.78 15.09
CA ARG A 225 4.19 8.89 16.53
C ARG A 225 5.52 9.02 17.19
N LEU A 226 5.79 10.18 17.74
CA LEU A 226 6.87 10.34 18.68
C LEU A 226 6.44 9.64 19.98
N MET A 227 7.02 8.47 20.25
CA MET A 227 6.89 7.81 21.53
C MET A 227 8.04 8.28 22.42
N VAL A 228 7.69 8.93 23.50
CA VAL A 228 8.66 9.28 24.54
C VAL A 228 8.50 8.24 25.66
N THR A 229 9.51 7.38 25.81
CA THR A 229 9.49 6.38 26.87
C THR A 229 10.47 6.83 27.95
N PRO A 230 9.99 7.12 29.17
CA PRO A 230 10.89 7.43 30.27
C PRO A 230 11.75 6.20 30.59
N MET A 231 13.04 6.42 30.77
CA MET A 231 14.01 5.40 31.17
C MET A 231 14.56 5.78 32.54
N LEU A 232 14.47 4.84 33.48
CA LEU A 232 15.13 4.95 34.77
C LEU A 232 16.38 4.05 34.73
N ALA A 233 17.52 4.65 34.97
CA ALA A 233 18.78 3.95 35.12
C ALA A 233 19.28 4.10 36.58
N PRO A 234 20.11 3.17 37.10
CA PRO A 234 20.57 3.23 38.47
C PRO A 234 21.30 4.53 38.87
N HIS A 235 21.78 5.29 37.88
CA HIS A 235 22.50 6.55 38.09
C HIS A 235 21.92 7.75 37.33
N GLY A 236 20.62 7.69 36.95
CA GLY A 236 19.98 8.81 36.28
C GLY A 236 18.65 8.46 35.65
N ALA A 237 17.90 9.49 35.29
CA ALA A 237 16.68 9.37 34.52
C ALA A 237 16.93 9.90 33.12
N GLY A 238 16.40 9.22 32.11
CA GLY A 238 16.47 9.61 30.70
C GLY A 238 15.13 9.40 30.01
N ALA A 239 15.03 9.81 28.76
CA ALA A 239 13.92 9.49 27.91
C ALA A 239 14.43 8.96 26.58
N SER A 240 13.86 7.85 26.09
CA SER A 240 14.08 7.43 24.71
C SER A 240 13.01 8.04 23.83
N PHE A 241 13.45 8.59 22.71
CA PHE A 241 12.58 9.15 21.69
C PHE A 241 12.53 8.17 20.51
N THR A 242 11.39 7.52 20.33
CA THR A 242 11.19 6.63 19.18
C THR A 242 10.25 7.30 18.22
N LEU A 243 10.76 7.68 17.04
CA LEU A 243 9.92 8.16 15.95
C LEU A 243 9.46 6.91 15.18
N SER A 244 8.22 6.46 15.46
CA SER A 244 7.59 5.38 14.70
C SER A 244 6.68 6.00 13.64
N GLY A 245 7.00 5.75 12.41
CA GLY A 245 6.29 6.25 11.25
C GLY A 245 7.25 6.55 10.11
N LYS A 246 6.73 6.57 8.91
CA LYS A 246 7.50 6.96 7.71
C LYS A 246 7.47 8.44 7.53
#